data_3c0b04b82dc873496bfd49d42aaf6489
#
_entry.id   3c0b04b82dc873496bfd49d42aaf6489
#
_cell.length_a   1.000
_cell.length_b   1.000
_cell.length_c   1.000
_cell.angle_alpha   90.00
_cell.angle_beta   90.00
_cell.angle_gamma   90.00
#
_symmetry.space_group_name_H-M   'P 1'
#
loop_
_entity.id
_entity.type
_entity.pdbx_description
1 polymer ?
#
loop_
_entity_poly.entity_id
_entity_poly.type
_entity_poly.pdbx_seq_one_letter_code
_entity_poly.pdbx_strand_id
1 'polypeptide(L)'
;MTFQTGQKKWNGGSTKVTITFQKKPPFNSSLEMASKPHIIVFPFMSQGHTMPLLDLSKALSRQGLKVTIITTPSNSSSISSYISRYSNIHLKEIPFPQVQELPKGCENTSQLHSLDQLFLFFNATKQLQEPFEETLRDMSKLQDPPTCVISDSFLGWTNASCCNFGIPRLAFHGMGVFAMAVKKSLSIHQNHRWMKSDTESVDVKGVQLCFELTKSDLPNSLRQMDTFLSQFYVEAEKSDLGSWGVIVNSFSELEIDHVASLESLYGNDTRAWCVGPFFLYNQMEKASIGPNPYREWTNWLNQREHEKSVIYVSFGSQAYLSDNQLNELAYGLVLSGKDYICVVKSNNWNPPRDIKKGRGLFVKEWVDQKWVLAHKAIGGFLSHCGWNSVLESLSMEVPILAWPMQNEQHLNAKFLVEEMKVGLQLPTVTRDGNTVRREVISEAVKEMLGGENGKRVRDNAIKIGKLAKRAVQVGGSSYECLNELIDQLSHVSPVGNGNGIVHSMLATSE
;
A
#
# COMPACT_ATOMS: atom_id res chain seq x y z
N MET A 1 14.07 47.42 -10.98
CA MET A 1 13.03 46.71 -11.70
C MET A 1 11.83 46.57 -10.80
N THR A 2 10.75 47.23 -11.15
CA THR A 2 9.50 47.40 -10.40
C THR A 2 8.64 46.17 -10.57
N PHE A 3 8.30 45.46 -9.49
CA PHE A 3 7.33 44.37 -9.53
C PHE A 3 5.93 44.88 -9.15
N GLN A 4 4.98 44.67 -10.05
CA GLN A 4 3.57 44.98 -9.88
C GLN A 4 2.93 43.97 -8.90
N THR A 5 2.24 44.47 -7.90
CA THR A 5 1.37 43.76 -7.00
C THR A 5 -0.02 43.64 -7.62
N GLY A 6 -0.48 42.41 -7.91
CA GLY A 6 -1.83 42.14 -8.38
C GLY A 6 -2.80 41.93 -7.21
N GLN A 7 -3.81 42.77 -7.06
CA GLN A 7 -4.94 42.55 -6.15
C GLN A 7 -6.09 41.86 -6.91
N LYS A 8 -6.54 40.70 -6.43
CA LYS A 8 -7.84 40.14 -6.82
C LYS A 8 -8.87 40.42 -5.72
N LYS A 9 -9.91 41.20 -6.07
CA LYS A 9 -11.09 41.41 -5.22
C LYS A 9 -12.07 40.25 -5.41
N TRP A 10 -12.49 39.66 -4.31
CA TRP A 10 -13.68 38.81 -4.23
C TRP A 10 -14.72 39.53 -3.35
N ASN A 11 -15.94 39.71 -3.88
CA ASN A 11 -17.05 40.32 -3.14
C ASN A 11 -17.94 39.20 -2.58
N GLY A 12 -18.02 39.15 -1.28
CA GLY A 12 -18.96 38.25 -0.56
C GLY A 12 -18.69 38.25 0.93
N GLY A 13 -19.40 39.07 1.74
CA GLY A 13 -19.53 38.91 3.20
C GLY A 13 -18.32 39.30 4.05
N SER A 14 -18.39 40.45 4.61
CA SER A 14 -17.57 41.12 5.62
C SER A 14 -16.81 40.21 6.61
N THR A 15 -15.54 39.97 6.35
CA THR A 15 -14.47 39.94 7.36
C THR A 15 -13.14 40.09 6.62
N LYS A 16 -12.42 41.20 6.87
CA LYS A 16 -11.08 41.43 6.31
C LYS A 16 -10.08 40.56 7.07
N VAL A 17 -9.59 39.53 6.42
CA VAL A 17 -8.38 38.82 6.89
C VAL A 17 -7.21 39.38 6.09
N THR A 18 -6.32 40.11 6.74
CA THR A 18 -5.07 40.58 6.17
C THR A 18 -4.01 39.52 6.41
N ILE A 19 -3.66 38.75 5.38
CA ILE A 19 -2.53 37.79 5.45
C ILE A 19 -1.25 38.58 5.16
N THR A 20 -0.43 38.78 6.16
CA THR A 20 0.88 39.41 6.02
C THR A 20 1.91 38.30 5.74
N PHE A 21 2.39 38.25 4.50
CA PHE A 21 3.51 37.36 4.18
C PHE A 21 4.82 38.00 4.72
N GLN A 22 5.45 37.35 5.69
CA GLN A 22 6.82 37.66 6.08
C GLN A 22 7.77 37.28 4.94
N LYS A 23 8.56 38.23 4.47
CA LYS A 23 9.67 37.98 3.54
C LYS A 23 10.67 37.04 4.18
N LYS A 24 10.95 35.89 3.54
CA LYS A 24 12.12 35.09 3.88
C LYS A 24 13.38 35.96 3.82
N PRO A 25 14.33 35.82 4.77
CA PRO A 25 15.60 36.52 4.74
C PRO A 25 16.42 36.09 3.50
N PRO A 26 17.33 36.96 2.98
CA PRO A 26 18.11 36.64 1.81
C PRO A 26 19.05 35.46 2.08
N PHE A 27 19.17 34.59 1.09
CA PHE A 27 20.04 33.42 1.07
C PHE A 27 21.49 33.84 1.36
N ASN A 28 22.04 33.44 2.51
CA ASN A 28 23.49 33.51 2.76
C ASN A 28 24.13 32.28 2.12
N SER A 29 24.90 32.51 1.07
CA SER A 29 25.66 31.51 0.33
C SER A 29 26.98 31.14 1.05
N SER A 30 26.89 30.50 2.20
CA SER A 30 27.93 29.62 2.70
C SER A 30 27.36 28.20 2.68
N LEU A 31 27.52 27.54 1.52
CA LEU A 31 27.19 26.13 1.33
C LEU A 31 28.20 25.27 2.15
N GLU A 32 27.94 25.12 3.44
CA GLU A 32 28.22 23.83 4.07
C GLU A 32 27.24 22.86 3.38
N MET A 33 27.78 21.90 2.63
CA MET A 33 26.96 20.81 2.06
C MET A 33 26.35 20.07 3.24
N ALA A 34 25.09 20.36 3.54
CA ALA A 34 24.35 19.63 4.55
C ALA A 34 24.45 18.14 4.22
N SER A 35 24.89 17.34 5.19
CA SER A 35 24.96 15.89 5.02
C SER A 35 23.57 15.37 4.63
N LYS A 36 23.51 14.52 3.59
CA LYS A 36 22.24 13.97 3.16
C LYS A 36 21.56 13.19 4.29
N PRO A 37 20.21 13.28 4.41
CA PRO A 37 19.49 12.59 5.48
C PRO A 37 19.80 11.10 5.55
N HIS A 38 19.90 10.57 6.76
CA HIS A 38 19.95 9.14 7.03
C HIS A 38 18.57 8.67 7.46
N ILE A 39 17.96 7.80 6.66
CA ILE A 39 16.60 7.31 6.88
C ILE A 39 16.64 5.88 7.40
N ILE A 40 15.98 5.64 8.53
CA ILE A 40 15.68 4.28 8.99
C ILE A 40 14.36 3.83 8.38
N VAL A 41 14.30 2.61 7.84
CA VAL A 41 13.08 1.98 7.34
C VAL A 41 12.82 0.71 8.12
N PHE A 42 11.65 0.59 8.73
CA PHE A 42 11.28 -0.60 9.49
C PHE A 42 9.95 -1.20 9.00
N PRO A 43 10.01 -2.15 8.06
CA PRO A 43 8.85 -2.84 7.55
C PRO A 43 8.26 -3.81 8.57
N PHE A 44 6.92 -3.95 8.60
CA PHE A 44 6.29 -5.10 9.22
C PHE A 44 6.60 -6.37 8.41
N MET A 45 6.78 -7.50 9.09
CA MET A 45 7.28 -8.77 8.55
C MET A 45 6.18 -9.53 7.80
N SER A 46 5.69 -8.90 6.73
CA SER A 46 4.71 -9.43 5.78
C SER A 46 5.08 -8.97 4.37
N GLN A 47 4.98 -9.82 3.38
CA GLN A 47 5.39 -9.51 2.01
C GLN A 47 4.72 -8.25 1.46
N GLY A 48 3.41 -8.07 1.73
CA GLY A 48 2.64 -6.91 1.27
C GLY A 48 3.09 -5.57 1.88
N HIS A 49 3.75 -5.60 3.03
CA HIS A 49 4.29 -4.44 3.76
C HIS A 49 5.78 -4.25 3.48
N THR A 50 6.55 -5.33 3.48
CA THR A 50 8.00 -5.29 3.26
C THR A 50 8.35 -4.82 1.84
N MET A 51 7.74 -5.40 0.80
CA MET A 51 8.14 -5.12 -0.59
C MET A 51 8.00 -3.65 -1.00
N PRO A 52 6.90 -2.95 -0.70
CA PRO A 52 6.80 -1.52 -1.01
C PRO A 52 7.86 -0.68 -0.31
N LEU A 53 8.15 -0.95 0.96
CA LEU A 53 9.17 -0.22 1.72
C LEU A 53 10.59 -0.50 1.21
N LEU A 54 10.87 -1.69 0.69
CA LEU A 54 12.12 -1.95 -0.02
C LEU A 54 12.20 -1.17 -1.34
N ASP A 55 11.09 -1.08 -2.09
CA ASP A 55 11.06 -0.28 -3.32
C ASP A 55 11.24 1.22 -3.02
N LEU A 56 10.63 1.73 -1.95
CA LEU A 56 10.86 3.09 -1.44
C LEU A 56 12.32 3.30 -1.02
N SER A 57 12.91 2.35 -0.29
CA SER A 57 14.32 2.41 0.14
C SER A 57 15.27 2.56 -1.07
N LYS A 58 14.98 1.87 -2.16
CA LYS A 58 15.74 2.01 -3.41
C LYS A 58 15.56 3.39 -4.03
N ALA A 59 14.32 3.93 -4.04
CA ALA A 59 14.06 5.27 -4.56
C ALA A 59 14.82 6.34 -3.76
N LEU A 60 14.80 6.26 -2.43
CA LEU A 60 15.57 7.15 -1.53
C LEU A 60 17.08 7.03 -1.76
N SER A 61 17.60 5.80 -1.88
CA SER A 61 19.03 5.56 -2.16
C SER A 61 19.47 6.17 -3.49
N ARG A 62 18.63 6.16 -4.52
CA ARG A 62 18.90 6.81 -5.82
C ARG A 62 18.97 8.32 -5.72
N GLN A 63 18.23 8.92 -4.80
CA GLN A 63 18.36 10.35 -4.47
C GLN A 63 19.64 10.62 -3.64
N GLY A 64 20.43 9.57 -3.38
CA GLY A 64 21.70 9.61 -2.68
C GLY A 64 21.57 9.64 -1.16
N LEU A 65 20.42 9.32 -0.60
CA LEU A 65 20.24 9.20 0.84
C LEU A 65 20.86 7.90 1.36
N LYS A 66 21.34 7.94 2.59
CA LYS A 66 21.68 6.74 3.34
C LYS A 66 20.40 6.13 3.91
N VAL A 67 20.19 4.83 3.69
CA VAL A 67 19.04 4.10 4.20
C VAL A 67 19.52 2.93 5.06
N THR A 68 18.97 2.79 6.27
CA THR A 68 19.17 1.59 7.08
C THR A 68 17.83 0.88 7.26
N ILE A 69 17.73 -0.33 6.72
CA ILE A 69 16.55 -1.17 6.88
C ILE A 69 16.72 -2.02 8.13
N ILE A 70 15.80 -1.86 9.09
CA ILE A 70 15.71 -2.75 10.26
C ILE A 70 14.91 -3.99 9.87
N THR A 71 15.43 -5.14 10.21
CA THR A 71 14.80 -6.43 9.89
C THR A 71 15.15 -7.47 10.96
N THR A 72 14.63 -8.68 10.81
CA THR A 72 14.91 -9.82 11.69
C THR A 72 15.70 -10.90 10.95
N PRO A 73 16.45 -11.77 11.65
CA PRO A 73 17.38 -12.70 11.03
C PRO A 73 16.80 -13.57 9.90
N SER A 74 15.61 -14.15 10.09
CA SER A 74 15.00 -15.00 9.05
C SER A 74 14.58 -14.24 7.79
N ASN A 75 14.34 -12.93 7.88
CA ASN A 75 13.98 -12.07 6.75
C ASN A 75 15.19 -11.47 6.03
N SER A 76 16.34 -11.41 6.69
CA SER A 76 17.54 -10.68 6.25
C SER A 76 18.07 -11.17 4.89
N SER A 77 18.17 -12.46 4.67
CA SER A 77 18.72 -13.05 3.43
C SER A 77 17.93 -12.63 2.19
N SER A 78 16.61 -12.67 2.26
CA SER A 78 15.73 -12.27 1.14
C SER A 78 15.82 -10.78 0.86
N ILE A 79 15.88 -9.95 1.89
CA ILE A 79 16.02 -8.49 1.78
C ILE A 79 17.40 -8.15 1.21
N SER A 80 18.49 -8.73 1.73
CA SER A 80 19.85 -8.56 1.20
C SER A 80 19.93 -8.82 -0.29
N SER A 81 19.35 -9.93 -0.74
CA SER A 81 19.31 -10.27 -2.17
C SER A 81 18.59 -9.21 -3.00
N TYR A 82 17.50 -8.64 -2.46
CA TYR A 82 16.69 -7.65 -3.14
C TYR A 82 17.36 -6.28 -3.27
N ILE A 83 18.21 -5.90 -2.30
CA ILE A 83 18.89 -4.58 -2.24
C ILE A 83 20.38 -4.64 -2.62
N SER A 84 20.92 -5.80 -2.97
CA SER A 84 22.36 -6.07 -3.14
C SER A 84 23.13 -5.10 -4.07
N ARG A 85 22.43 -4.40 -4.97
CA ARG A 85 23.02 -3.45 -5.92
C ARG A 85 23.11 -2.02 -5.40
N TYR A 86 22.61 -1.74 -4.19
CA TYR A 86 22.50 -0.40 -3.61
C TYR A 86 23.47 -0.25 -2.46
N SER A 87 24.62 0.40 -2.70
CA SER A 87 25.68 0.59 -1.69
C SER A 87 25.27 1.48 -0.50
N ASN A 88 24.28 2.35 -0.71
CA ASN A 88 23.77 3.26 0.34
C ASN A 88 22.66 2.65 1.18
N ILE A 89 22.25 1.39 0.92
CA ILE A 89 21.26 0.69 1.73
C ILE A 89 21.97 -0.34 2.59
N HIS A 90 21.80 -0.20 3.90
CA HIS A 90 22.37 -1.09 4.90
C HIS A 90 21.28 -1.88 5.60
N LEU A 91 21.60 -3.07 6.11
CA LEU A 91 20.72 -3.85 6.96
C LEU A 91 21.19 -3.79 8.42
N LYS A 92 20.22 -3.67 9.30
CA LYS A 92 20.40 -3.87 10.75
C LYS A 92 19.43 -4.94 11.21
N GLU A 93 19.96 -6.06 11.67
CA GLU A 93 19.18 -7.12 12.26
C GLU A 93 18.92 -6.84 13.74
N ILE A 94 17.67 -7.08 14.17
CA ILE A 94 17.27 -7.14 15.57
C ILE A 94 16.62 -8.49 15.85
N PRO A 95 16.84 -9.08 17.03
CA PRO A 95 16.34 -10.41 17.33
C PRO A 95 14.82 -10.43 17.42
N PHE A 96 14.16 -11.38 16.73
CA PHE A 96 12.74 -11.61 16.91
C PHE A 96 12.50 -12.48 18.15
N PRO A 97 11.52 -12.15 19.01
CA PRO A 97 11.27 -12.92 20.23
C PRO A 97 10.77 -14.33 19.90
N GLN A 98 11.18 -15.30 20.70
CA GLN A 98 10.65 -16.65 20.61
C GLN A 98 9.34 -16.75 21.38
N VAL A 99 8.26 -17.12 20.69
CA VAL A 99 6.94 -17.37 21.25
C VAL A 99 6.61 -18.83 21.06
N GLN A 100 6.29 -19.54 22.17
CA GLN A 100 6.13 -20.98 22.20
C GLN A 100 5.03 -21.49 21.26
N GLU A 101 3.97 -20.70 21.11
CA GLU A 101 2.78 -21.06 20.31
C GLU A 101 2.90 -20.71 18.82
N LEU A 102 3.98 -20.03 18.44
CA LEU A 102 4.31 -19.79 17.03
C LEU A 102 5.18 -20.91 16.47
N PRO A 103 5.14 -21.17 15.16
CA PRO A 103 6.07 -22.11 14.53
C PRO A 103 7.53 -21.75 14.86
N LYS A 104 8.37 -22.75 15.10
CA LYS A 104 9.78 -22.54 15.43
C LYS A 104 10.48 -21.71 14.35
N GLY A 105 11.10 -20.60 14.74
CA GLY A 105 11.77 -19.68 13.82
C GLY A 105 10.81 -18.83 12.95
N CYS A 106 9.55 -18.72 13.37
CA CYS A 106 8.57 -17.90 12.69
C CYS A 106 8.85 -16.40 12.94
N GLU A 107 9.27 -15.71 11.89
CA GLU A 107 9.54 -14.28 11.88
C GLU A 107 8.80 -13.53 10.74
N ASN A 108 7.86 -14.23 10.07
CA ASN A 108 7.09 -13.65 8.96
C ASN A 108 5.66 -14.22 8.95
N THR A 109 4.68 -13.38 8.64
CA THR A 109 3.27 -13.80 8.61
C THR A 109 2.97 -14.91 7.59
N SER A 110 3.79 -15.07 6.57
CA SER A 110 3.66 -16.18 5.60
C SER A 110 3.96 -17.57 6.19
N GLN A 111 4.54 -17.63 7.38
CA GLN A 111 4.88 -18.86 8.10
C GLN A 111 3.80 -19.27 9.12
N LEU A 112 2.76 -18.43 9.29
CA LEU A 112 1.65 -18.70 10.18
C LEU A 112 0.71 -19.74 9.57
N HIS A 113 0.14 -20.61 10.43
CA HIS A 113 -0.74 -21.69 10.00
C HIS A 113 -2.22 -21.39 10.25
N SER A 114 -2.52 -20.38 11.09
CA SER A 114 -3.89 -19.95 11.41
C SER A 114 -3.98 -18.47 11.72
N LEU A 115 -5.21 -17.93 11.69
CA LEU A 115 -5.48 -16.54 12.08
C LEU A 115 -5.24 -16.30 13.58
N ASP A 116 -5.40 -17.31 14.45
CA ASP A 116 -5.14 -17.18 15.88
C ASP A 116 -3.66 -16.90 16.14
N GLN A 117 -2.77 -17.49 15.34
CA GLN A 117 -1.34 -17.21 15.43
C GLN A 117 -0.97 -15.79 14.99
N LEU A 118 -1.79 -15.12 14.20
CA LEU A 118 -1.58 -13.73 13.83
C LEU A 118 -1.62 -12.80 15.06
N PHE A 119 -2.51 -13.08 16.01
CA PHE A 119 -2.56 -12.37 17.30
C PHE A 119 -1.25 -12.48 18.08
N LEU A 120 -0.75 -13.69 18.21
CA LEU A 120 0.50 -13.95 18.91
C LEU A 120 1.68 -13.27 18.21
N PHE A 121 1.66 -13.26 16.88
CA PHE A 121 2.68 -12.60 16.07
C PHE A 121 2.68 -11.08 16.28
N PHE A 122 1.51 -10.44 16.26
CA PHE A 122 1.41 -9.00 16.54
C PHE A 122 1.90 -8.64 17.94
N ASN A 123 1.56 -9.44 18.95
CA ASN A 123 2.07 -9.22 20.32
C ASN A 123 3.59 -9.45 20.41
N ALA A 124 4.12 -10.43 19.69
CA ALA A 124 5.55 -10.66 19.61
C ALA A 124 6.30 -9.44 19.04
N THR A 125 5.73 -8.76 18.04
CA THR A 125 6.38 -7.56 17.47
C THR A 125 6.51 -6.41 18.47
N LYS A 126 5.67 -6.33 19.52
CA LYS A 126 5.82 -5.32 20.59
C LYS A 126 7.10 -5.51 21.40
N GLN A 127 7.61 -6.73 21.49
CA GLN A 127 8.89 -7.01 22.18
C GLN A 127 10.13 -6.58 21.38
N LEU A 128 9.95 -6.19 20.12
CA LEU A 128 11.03 -5.59 19.31
C LEU A 128 11.33 -4.15 19.73
N GLN A 129 10.55 -3.55 20.63
CA GLN A 129 10.73 -2.16 21.04
C GLN A 129 12.11 -1.93 21.68
N GLU A 130 12.50 -2.74 22.65
CA GLU A 130 13.78 -2.60 23.34
C GLU A 130 14.99 -2.72 22.38
N PRO A 131 15.15 -3.78 21.57
CA PRO A 131 16.24 -3.88 20.60
C PRO A 131 16.19 -2.79 19.52
N PHE A 132 15.02 -2.27 19.19
CA PHE A 132 14.90 -1.11 18.31
C PHE A 132 15.44 0.16 18.97
N GLU A 133 15.10 0.43 20.23
CA GLU A 133 15.59 1.58 20.99
C GLU A 133 17.10 1.50 21.24
N GLU A 134 17.65 0.32 21.49
CA GLU A 134 19.10 0.10 21.51
C GLU A 134 19.76 0.47 20.19
N THR A 135 19.14 0.04 19.08
CA THR A 135 19.61 0.39 17.73
C THR A 135 19.59 1.91 17.50
N LEU A 136 18.51 2.61 17.89
CA LEU A 136 18.44 4.07 17.79
C LEU A 136 19.52 4.75 18.65
N ARG A 137 19.73 4.27 19.87
CA ARG A 137 20.76 4.80 20.80
C ARG A 137 22.17 4.65 20.23
N ASP A 138 22.46 3.53 19.59
CA ASP A 138 23.78 3.32 18.98
C ASP A 138 23.95 4.16 17.72
N MET A 139 22.92 4.26 16.90
CA MET A 139 22.97 5.06 15.67
C MET A 139 23.02 6.58 15.96
N SER A 140 22.47 7.04 17.09
CA SER A 140 22.55 8.45 17.49
C SER A 140 23.99 8.90 17.81
N LYS A 141 24.92 7.97 18.04
CA LYS A 141 26.35 8.24 18.29
C LYS A 141 27.18 8.29 17.00
N LEU A 142 26.58 7.95 15.85
CA LEU A 142 27.29 7.97 14.56
C LEU A 142 27.56 9.40 14.10
N GLN A 143 28.50 9.56 13.20
CA GLN A 143 28.79 10.84 12.55
C GLN A 143 27.59 11.34 11.72
N ASP A 144 26.79 10.43 11.18
CA ASP A 144 25.56 10.66 10.42
C ASP A 144 24.37 9.97 11.10
N PRO A 145 23.85 10.55 12.19
CA PRO A 145 22.75 9.96 12.94
C PRO A 145 21.45 9.92 12.11
N PRO A 146 20.49 9.06 12.47
CA PRO A 146 19.21 9.01 11.79
C PRO A 146 18.45 10.33 11.86
N THR A 147 17.94 10.78 10.72
CA THR A 147 17.15 12.01 10.59
C THR A 147 15.66 11.74 10.67
N CYS A 148 15.23 10.53 10.25
CA CYS A 148 13.84 10.12 10.22
C CYS A 148 13.71 8.60 10.30
N VAL A 149 12.60 8.13 10.86
CA VAL A 149 12.19 6.73 10.83
C VAL A 149 10.91 6.60 10.00
N ILE A 150 10.95 5.80 8.96
CA ILE A 150 9.76 5.33 8.22
C ILE A 150 9.43 3.94 8.75
N SER A 151 8.37 3.78 9.50
CA SER A 151 7.95 2.50 10.05
C SER A 151 6.54 2.12 9.63
N ASP A 152 6.31 0.83 9.49
CA ASP A 152 4.97 0.32 9.22
C ASP A 152 3.99 0.67 10.35
N SER A 153 2.74 0.97 10.02
CA SER A 153 1.69 1.33 10.97
C SER A 153 1.39 0.20 11.97
N PHE A 154 1.63 -1.06 11.59
CA PHE A 154 1.48 -2.22 12.49
C PHE A 154 2.57 -2.29 13.57
N LEU A 155 3.63 -1.51 13.42
CA LEU A 155 4.65 -1.29 14.43
C LEU A 155 4.42 0.04 15.17
N GLY A 156 3.16 0.29 15.58
CA GLY A 156 2.73 1.57 16.15
C GLY A 156 3.54 2.02 17.38
N TRP A 157 4.05 1.08 18.18
CA TRP A 157 4.94 1.35 19.33
C TRP A 157 6.22 2.12 18.92
N THR A 158 6.65 2.04 17.67
CA THR A 158 7.81 2.81 17.16
C THR A 158 7.60 4.32 17.28
N ASN A 159 6.35 4.81 17.32
CA ASN A 159 6.08 6.24 17.49
C ASN A 159 6.57 6.74 18.85
N ALA A 160 6.23 6.03 19.93
CA ALA A 160 6.70 6.39 21.27
C ALA A 160 8.22 6.34 21.37
N SER A 161 8.86 5.31 20.81
CA SER A 161 10.32 5.22 20.77
C SER A 161 10.93 6.38 19.99
N CYS A 162 10.43 6.72 18.83
CA CYS A 162 10.93 7.84 18.02
C CYS A 162 10.79 9.19 18.77
N CYS A 163 9.65 9.42 19.44
CA CYS A 163 9.45 10.60 20.28
C CYS A 163 10.49 10.69 21.40
N ASN A 164 10.80 9.57 22.08
CA ASN A 164 11.80 9.52 23.16
C ASN A 164 13.21 9.89 22.68
N PHE A 165 13.52 9.59 21.41
CA PHE A 165 14.80 9.92 20.78
C PHE A 165 14.78 11.25 20.02
N GLY A 166 13.63 11.94 19.97
CA GLY A 166 13.45 13.18 19.21
C GLY A 166 13.63 13.01 17.69
N ILE A 167 13.37 11.83 17.16
CA ILE A 167 13.48 11.51 15.74
C ILE A 167 12.08 11.52 15.12
N PRO A 168 11.81 12.31 14.06
CA PRO A 168 10.52 12.28 13.36
C PRO A 168 10.19 10.87 12.86
N ARG A 169 8.92 10.46 13.04
CA ARG A 169 8.39 9.21 12.46
C ARG A 169 7.44 9.53 11.32
N LEU A 170 7.62 8.84 10.20
CA LEU A 170 6.63 8.71 9.13
C LEU A 170 5.98 7.33 9.23
N ALA A 171 4.65 7.31 9.34
CA ALA A 171 3.90 6.06 9.34
C ALA A 171 3.67 5.60 7.89
N PHE A 172 3.93 4.33 7.60
CA PHE A 172 3.59 3.70 6.33
C PHE A 172 2.38 2.79 6.49
N HIS A 173 1.38 3.01 5.64
CA HIS A 173 0.24 2.10 5.49
C HIS A 173 0.34 1.39 4.14
N GLY A 174 0.10 0.10 4.13
CA GLY A 174 0.02 -0.70 2.90
C GLY A 174 -1.26 -0.46 2.08
N MET A 175 -1.95 0.66 2.31
CA MET A 175 -3.26 1.02 1.75
C MET A 175 -3.19 2.29 0.91
N GLY A 176 -4.23 2.54 0.08
CA GLY A 176 -4.45 3.82 -0.59
C GLY A 176 -5.05 4.87 0.33
N VAL A 177 -4.99 6.13 -0.12
CA VAL A 177 -5.50 7.30 0.61
C VAL A 177 -6.98 7.19 0.91
N PHE A 178 -7.79 6.78 -0.08
CA PHE A 178 -9.24 6.59 0.08
C PHE A 178 -9.57 5.62 1.22
N ALA A 179 -8.98 4.42 1.20
CA ALA A 179 -9.22 3.41 2.22
C ALA A 179 -8.74 3.87 3.61
N MET A 180 -7.62 4.58 3.68
CA MET A 180 -7.13 5.20 4.91
C MET A 180 -8.10 6.25 5.45
N ALA A 181 -8.58 7.16 4.60
CA ALA A 181 -9.52 8.22 4.99
C ALA A 181 -10.84 7.64 5.52
N VAL A 182 -11.42 6.66 4.82
CA VAL A 182 -12.64 5.96 5.26
C VAL A 182 -12.44 5.28 6.62
N LYS A 183 -11.38 4.49 6.77
CA LYS A 183 -11.07 3.80 8.02
C LYS A 183 -10.85 4.79 9.16
N LYS A 184 -10.09 5.86 8.92
CA LYS A 184 -9.80 6.89 9.92
C LYS A 184 -11.08 7.61 10.38
N SER A 185 -11.92 8.03 9.43
CA SER A 185 -13.21 8.64 9.74
C SER A 185 -14.07 7.74 10.63
N LEU A 186 -14.20 6.47 10.25
CA LEU A 186 -15.02 5.51 10.99
C LEU A 186 -14.41 5.16 12.35
N SER A 187 -13.09 5.18 12.49
CA SER A 187 -12.42 4.99 13.79
C SER A 187 -12.70 6.15 14.76
N ILE A 188 -12.71 7.40 14.24
CA ILE A 188 -12.98 8.61 15.02
C ILE A 188 -14.46 8.71 15.40
N HIS A 189 -15.35 8.61 14.43
CA HIS A 189 -16.78 8.92 14.61
C HIS A 189 -17.61 7.73 15.06
N GLN A 190 -17.19 6.50 14.78
CA GLN A 190 -17.77 5.22 15.24
C GLN A 190 -19.28 5.04 14.95
N ASN A 191 -19.86 5.83 14.06
CA ASN A 191 -21.31 5.80 13.74
C ASN A 191 -21.76 4.47 13.10
N HIS A 192 -20.88 3.78 12.41
CA HIS A 192 -21.12 2.46 11.81
C HIS A 192 -21.41 1.34 12.85
N ARG A 193 -21.05 1.55 14.12
CA ARG A 193 -21.30 0.58 15.22
C ARG A 193 -22.78 0.30 15.47
N TRP A 194 -23.62 1.27 15.22
CA TRP A 194 -25.06 1.20 15.51
C TRP A 194 -25.89 0.66 14.35
N MET A 195 -25.26 0.36 13.22
CA MET A 195 -25.93 -0.16 12.04
C MET A 195 -26.38 -1.60 12.25
N LYS A 196 -27.67 -1.87 11.95
CA LYS A 196 -28.32 -3.17 12.18
C LYS A 196 -28.25 -4.08 10.95
N SER A 197 -28.23 -3.50 9.74
CA SER A 197 -28.21 -4.24 8.50
C SER A 197 -26.91 -4.02 7.74
N ASP A 198 -26.47 -5.04 7.04
CA ASP A 198 -25.33 -5.00 6.15
C ASP A 198 -25.54 -4.11 4.91
N THR A 199 -26.82 -3.84 4.56
CA THR A 199 -27.22 -2.99 3.44
C THR A 199 -27.42 -1.52 3.82
N GLU A 200 -27.33 -1.17 5.12
CA GLU A 200 -27.42 0.23 5.53
C GLU A 200 -26.25 1.05 4.98
N SER A 201 -26.58 2.27 4.53
CA SER A 201 -25.62 3.24 4.05
C SER A 201 -24.74 3.77 5.16
N VAL A 202 -23.44 3.85 4.91
CA VAL A 202 -22.42 4.31 5.87
C VAL A 202 -22.17 5.81 5.67
N ASP A 203 -22.47 6.62 6.69
CA ASP A 203 -22.05 8.03 6.71
C ASP A 203 -20.55 8.12 7.07
N VAL A 204 -19.70 8.51 6.11
CA VAL A 204 -18.26 8.66 6.31
C VAL A 204 -17.93 10.13 6.49
N LYS A 205 -18.00 10.62 7.74
CA LYS A 205 -17.81 12.03 8.06
C LYS A 205 -16.42 12.54 7.66
N GLY A 206 -16.38 13.69 7.01
CA GLY A 206 -15.14 14.32 6.57
C GLY A 206 -14.50 13.70 5.32
N VAL A 207 -15.16 12.70 4.69
CA VAL A 207 -14.74 12.13 3.41
C VAL A 207 -15.84 12.32 2.40
N GLN A 208 -15.55 13.02 1.32
CA GLN A 208 -16.50 13.19 0.22
C GLN A 208 -16.52 11.92 -0.63
N LEU A 209 -17.70 11.32 -0.80
CA LEU A 209 -17.91 10.13 -1.62
C LEU A 209 -18.81 10.47 -2.80
N CYS A 210 -18.48 9.99 -3.98
CA CYS A 210 -19.33 10.08 -5.17
C CYS A 210 -20.19 8.82 -5.40
N PHE A 211 -20.16 7.87 -4.46
CA PHE A 211 -20.93 6.63 -4.46
C PHE A 211 -21.30 6.24 -3.02
N GLU A 212 -22.24 5.32 -2.91
CA GLU A 212 -22.71 4.82 -1.62
C GLU A 212 -21.84 3.67 -1.11
N LEU A 213 -21.42 3.78 0.16
CA LEU A 213 -20.85 2.67 0.91
C LEU A 213 -21.91 2.09 1.84
N THR A 214 -22.00 0.77 1.86
CA THR A 214 -22.83 0.04 2.83
C THR A 214 -21.96 -0.60 3.90
N LYS A 215 -22.58 -1.01 5.00
CA LYS A 215 -21.87 -1.75 6.06
C LYS A 215 -21.16 -2.99 5.50
N SER A 216 -21.69 -3.60 4.43
CA SER A 216 -21.06 -4.74 3.77
C SER A 216 -19.76 -4.43 3.08
N ASP A 217 -19.54 -3.20 2.68
CA ASP A 217 -18.30 -2.76 2.02
C ASP A 217 -17.16 -2.49 3.00
N LEU A 218 -17.47 -2.46 4.31
CA LEU A 218 -16.46 -2.20 5.34
C LEU A 218 -15.59 -3.44 5.62
N PRO A 219 -14.31 -3.25 5.97
CA PRO A 219 -13.44 -4.30 6.49
C PRO A 219 -14.05 -5.02 7.70
N ASN A 220 -13.76 -6.30 7.86
CA ASN A 220 -14.24 -7.09 9.00
C ASN A 220 -13.86 -6.46 10.36
N SER A 221 -12.68 -5.86 10.46
CA SER A 221 -12.21 -5.17 11.66
C SER A 221 -13.07 -3.96 12.08
N LEU A 222 -13.79 -3.36 11.14
CA LEU A 222 -14.75 -2.27 11.42
C LEU A 222 -16.16 -2.79 11.64
N ARG A 223 -16.51 -3.97 11.13
CA ARG A 223 -17.84 -4.58 11.32
C ARG A 223 -17.95 -5.39 12.60
N GLN A 224 -16.86 -6.00 13.05
CA GLN A 224 -16.77 -6.85 14.24
C GLN A 224 -15.78 -6.21 15.22
N MET A 225 -16.28 -5.27 16.02
CA MET A 225 -15.45 -4.40 16.87
C MET A 225 -14.86 -5.09 18.12
N ASP A 226 -15.43 -6.21 18.53
CA ASP A 226 -15.02 -6.91 19.77
C ASP A 226 -13.96 -7.98 19.52
N THR A 227 -13.38 -8.00 18.32
CA THR A 227 -12.31 -8.92 18.00
C THR A 227 -10.95 -8.32 18.36
N PHE A 228 -9.99 -9.20 18.67
CA PHE A 228 -8.60 -8.78 18.88
C PHE A 228 -8.04 -7.97 17.69
N LEU A 229 -8.34 -8.39 16.47
CA LEU A 229 -7.87 -7.68 15.27
C LEU A 229 -8.41 -6.24 15.21
N SER A 230 -9.68 -6.03 15.57
CA SER A 230 -10.24 -4.67 15.61
C SER A 230 -9.56 -3.81 16.67
N GLN A 231 -9.27 -4.36 17.85
CA GLN A 231 -8.54 -3.65 18.91
C GLN A 231 -7.13 -3.31 18.49
N PHE A 232 -6.42 -4.24 17.87
CA PHE A 232 -5.08 -4.02 17.33
C PHE A 232 -5.05 -2.90 16.28
N TYR A 233 -6.00 -2.89 15.33
CA TYR A 233 -6.09 -1.82 14.33
C TYR A 233 -6.40 -0.46 14.96
N VAL A 234 -7.25 -0.41 15.98
CA VAL A 234 -7.53 0.84 16.74
C VAL A 234 -6.26 1.34 17.46
N GLU A 235 -5.47 0.45 18.06
CA GLU A 235 -4.19 0.82 18.68
C GLU A 235 -3.20 1.36 17.65
N ALA A 236 -3.06 0.69 16.51
CA ALA A 236 -2.19 1.13 15.42
C ALA A 236 -2.58 2.51 14.90
N GLU A 237 -3.87 2.74 14.65
CA GLU A 237 -4.37 4.04 14.18
C GLU A 237 -4.21 5.18 15.21
N LYS A 238 -4.35 4.88 16.52
CA LYS A 238 -4.08 5.85 17.57
C LYS A 238 -2.60 6.23 17.64
N SER A 239 -1.71 5.27 17.45
CA SER A 239 -0.28 5.51 17.49
C SER A 239 0.22 6.40 16.36
N ASP A 240 -0.51 6.46 15.24
CA ASP A 240 -0.15 7.31 14.11
C ASP A 240 -0.45 8.79 14.32
N LEU A 241 -1.36 9.13 15.27
CA LEU A 241 -1.76 10.52 15.53
C LEU A 241 -0.60 11.42 16.01
N GLY A 242 0.49 10.83 16.49
CA GLY A 242 1.70 11.57 16.89
C GLY A 242 2.82 11.50 15.86
N SER A 243 2.59 10.88 14.71
CA SER A 243 3.59 10.80 13.64
C SER A 243 3.76 12.15 12.94
N TRP A 244 4.97 12.44 12.49
CA TRP A 244 5.30 13.66 11.74
C TRP A 244 4.57 13.75 10.40
N GLY A 245 4.17 12.60 9.85
CA GLY A 245 3.37 12.46 8.64
C GLY A 245 3.09 11.01 8.33
N VAL A 246 2.35 10.80 7.24
CA VAL A 246 2.12 9.47 6.66
C VAL A 246 2.70 9.41 5.27
N ILE A 247 3.40 8.32 4.96
CA ILE A 247 3.91 8.08 3.61
C ILE A 247 3.01 7.06 2.91
N VAL A 248 2.54 7.40 1.72
CA VAL A 248 1.53 6.62 1.01
C VAL A 248 2.08 6.15 -0.33
N ASN A 249 1.96 4.85 -0.60
CA ASN A 249 2.24 4.28 -1.89
C ASN A 249 1.07 4.56 -2.84
N SER A 250 0.92 5.81 -3.25
CA SER A 250 -0.10 6.30 -4.18
C SER A 250 0.42 7.55 -4.87
N PHE A 251 -0.34 8.11 -5.81
CA PHE A 251 0.01 9.32 -6.54
C PHE A 251 -1.20 10.24 -6.67
N SER A 252 -0.95 11.55 -6.76
CA SER A 252 -1.99 12.57 -6.67
C SER A 252 -3.09 12.39 -7.72
N GLU A 253 -2.75 12.04 -8.95
CA GLU A 253 -3.72 11.89 -10.04
C GLU A 253 -4.68 10.71 -9.87
N LEU A 254 -4.38 9.79 -8.92
CA LEU A 254 -5.26 8.68 -8.57
C LEU A 254 -6.21 9.03 -7.42
N GLU A 255 -5.74 9.74 -6.38
CA GLU A 255 -6.48 9.87 -5.12
C GLU A 255 -6.49 11.31 -4.55
N ILE A 256 -6.26 12.36 -5.38
CA ILE A 256 -6.12 13.75 -4.90
C ILE A 256 -7.32 14.22 -4.07
N ASP A 257 -8.54 13.81 -4.46
CA ASP A 257 -9.76 14.24 -3.81
C ASP A 257 -9.88 13.72 -2.36
N HIS A 258 -9.12 12.68 -2.01
CA HIS A 258 -9.11 12.07 -0.69
C HIS A 258 -7.93 12.48 0.20
N VAL A 259 -6.87 13.10 -0.38
CA VAL A 259 -5.68 13.52 0.38
C VAL A 259 -6.04 14.55 1.44
N ALA A 260 -6.76 15.63 1.04
CA ALA A 260 -7.17 16.68 1.97
C ALA A 260 -8.08 16.15 3.09
N SER A 261 -8.99 15.21 2.77
CA SER A 261 -9.83 14.52 3.75
C SER A 261 -8.99 13.74 4.77
N LEU A 262 -8.01 12.98 4.29
CA LEU A 262 -7.13 12.20 5.15
C LEU A 262 -6.32 13.10 6.09
N GLU A 263 -5.68 14.15 5.55
CA GLU A 263 -4.89 15.11 6.34
C GLU A 263 -5.76 15.82 7.40
N SER A 264 -6.98 16.22 7.04
CA SER A 264 -7.94 16.81 7.99
C SER A 264 -8.32 15.87 9.13
N LEU A 265 -8.45 14.57 8.86
CA LEU A 265 -8.79 13.56 9.87
C LEU A 265 -7.61 13.23 10.81
N TYR A 266 -6.38 13.41 10.34
CA TYR A 266 -5.20 13.31 11.23
C TYR A 266 -5.07 14.56 12.12
N GLY A 267 -5.44 15.75 11.62
CA GLY A 267 -5.26 17.02 12.31
C GLY A 267 -3.78 17.41 12.47
N ASN A 268 -3.54 18.50 13.22
CA ASN A 268 -2.20 18.94 13.65
C ASN A 268 -1.16 19.08 12.54
N ASP A 269 -1.57 19.54 11.36
CA ASP A 269 -0.70 19.73 10.18
C ASP A 269 -0.01 18.43 9.70
N THR A 270 -0.53 17.26 10.08
CA THR A 270 -0.03 15.96 9.61
C THR A 270 -0.23 15.85 8.10
N ARG A 271 0.86 15.65 7.35
CA ARG A 271 0.84 15.58 5.90
C ARG A 271 0.84 14.14 5.40
N ALA A 272 0.07 13.89 4.33
CA ALA A 272 0.07 12.64 3.59
C ALA A 272 0.96 12.74 2.35
N TRP A 273 2.11 12.09 2.37
CA TRP A 273 3.12 12.12 1.31
C TRP A 273 2.81 11.03 0.27
N CYS A 274 2.13 11.40 -0.80
CA CYS A 274 1.81 10.50 -1.92
C CYS A 274 3.00 10.42 -2.88
N VAL A 275 3.87 9.46 -2.68
CA VAL A 275 5.15 9.34 -3.39
C VAL A 275 5.28 8.05 -4.21
N GLY A 276 4.15 7.36 -4.48
CA GLY A 276 4.09 6.12 -5.26
C GLY A 276 3.75 6.34 -6.74
N PRO A 277 3.63 5.24 -7.50
CA PRO A 277 3.90 3.84 -7.12
C PRO A 277 5.39 3.55 -6.94
N PHE A 278 5.80 3.10 -5.76
CA PHE A 278 7.23 2.96 -5.41
C PHE A 278 8.02 2.06 -6.36
N PHE A 279 7.42 0.99 -6.83
CA PHE A 279 8.10 0.04 -7.71
C PHE A 279 8.44 0.64 -9.09
N LEU A 280 7.74 1.69 -9.53
CA LEU A 280 8.01 2.33 -10.82
C LEU A 280 9.34 3.09 -10.83
N TYR A 281 9.79 3.64 -9.72
CA TYR A 281 11.13 4.23 -9.61
C TYR A 281 12.25 3.23 -9.96
N ASN A 282 11.96 1.93 -9.85
CA ASN A 282 12.94 0.85 -10.00
C ASN A 282 12.87 0.14 -11.38
N GLN A 283 11.94 0.52 -12.26
CA GLN A 283 11.73 -0.17 -13.54
C GLN A 283 12.82 0.08 -14.58
N MET A 284 13.53 1.20 -14.52
CA MET A 284 14.61 1.50 -15.49
C MET A 284 15.74 0.48 -15.47
N GLU A 285 15.95 -0.25 -14.35
CA GLU A 285 17.00 -1.28 -14.26
C GLU A 285 16.54 -2.66 -14.72
N LYS A 286 15.23 -2.92 -14.76
CA LYS A 286 14.68 -4.26 -15.05
C LYS A 286 14.57 -4.59 -16.53
N ALA A 287 14.83 -3.65 -17.41
CA ALA A 287 14.87 -3.93 -18.86
C ALA A 287 15.97 -4.95 -19.26
N SER A 288 16.90 -5.25 -18.34
CA SER A 288 18.02 -6.17 -18.60
C SER A 288 17.90 -7.56 -17.97
N ILE A 289 16.92 -7.79 -17.07
CA ILE A 289 16.71 -9.12 -16.47
C ILE A 289 15.23 -9.47 -16.65
N GLY A 290 14.87 -10.00 -17.80
CA GLY A 290 13.58 -10.65 -18.01
C GLY A 290 13.39 -11.82 -17.04
N PRO A 291 12.14 -12.27 -16.81
CA PRO A 291 11.90 -13.48 -16.05
C PRO A 291 12.66 -14.63 -16.69
N ASN A 292 13.05 -15.59 -15.86
CA ASN A 292 13.71 -16.79 -16.34
C ASN A 292 12.91 -17.37 -17.52
N PRO A 293 13.46 -17.33 -18.75
CA PRO A 293 12.75 -17.76 -19.96
C PRO A 293 12.38 -19.25 -19.95
N TYR A 294 12.95 -20.01 -19.01
CA TYR A 294 12.70 -21.45 -18.86
C TYR A 294 11.46 -21.78 -18.01
N ARG A 295 10.74 -20.79 -17.46
CA ARG A 295 9.50 -21.05 -16.73
C ARG A 295 8.35 -21.30 -17.71
N GLU A 296 7.53 -22.32 -17.41
CA GLU A 296 6.41 -22.74 -18.26
C GLU A 296 5.45 -21.58 -18.56
N TRP A 297 5.11 -20.78 -17.54
CA TRP A 297 4.18 -19.68 -17.70
C TRP A 297 4.71 -18.53 -18.56
N THR A 298 6.04 -18.29 -18.57
CA THR A 298 6.69 -17.32 -19.46
C THR A 298 6.53 -17.73 -20.92
N ASN A 299 6.88 -18.98 -21.21
CA ASN A 299 6.78 -19.52 -22.57
C ASN A 299 5.31 -19.56 -23.04
N TRP A 300 4.41 -19.93 -22.12
CA TRP A 300 2.99 -19.97 -22.44
C TRP A 300 2.43 -18.59 -22.83
N LEU A 301 2.77 -17.52 -22.08
CA LEU A 301 2.39 -16.14 -22.41
C LEU A 301 2.99 -15.66 -23.73
N ASN A 302 4.28 -15.94 -23.98
CA ASN A 302 4.96 -15.53 -25.20
C ASN A 302 4.36 -16.18 -26.48
N GLN A 303 3.68 -17.30 -26.34
CA GLN A 303 2.99 -17.97 -27.45
C GLN A 303 1.61 -17.35 -27.75
N ARG A 304 1.14 -16.38 -26.97
CA ARG A 304 -0.16 -15.71 -27.21
C ARG A 304 0.00 -14.66 -28.31
N GLU A 305 -0.65 -14.89 -29.43
CA GLU A 305 -0.55 -14.01 -30.62
C GLU A 305 -1.36 -12.74 -30.47
N HIS A 306 -2.51 -12.84 -29.81
CA HIS A 306 -3.45 -11.73 -29.65
C HIS A 306 -3.15 -10.90 -28.39
N GLU A 307 -2.98 -9.60 -28.59
CA GLU A 307 -2.85 -8.67 -27.48
C GLU A 307 -4.14 -8.55 -26.69
N LYS A 308 -4.02 -8.32 -25.36
CA LYS A 308 -5.14 -8.08 -24.45
C LYS A 308 -6.20 -9.20 -24.44
N SER A 309 -5.81 -10.45 -24.73
CA SER A 309 -6.69 -11.61 -24.87
C SER A 309 -6.70 -12.55 -23.67
N VAL A 310 -5.77 -12.38 -22.73
CA VAL A 310 -5.58 -13.27 -21.58
C VAL A 310 -6.09 -12.61 -20.30
N ILE A 311 -6.84 -13.34 -19.48
CA ILE A 311 -7.15 -12.96 -18.10
C ILE A 311 -6.07 -13.53 -17.17
N TYR A 312 -5.43 -12.65 -16.38
CA TYR A 312 -4.58 -13.04 -15.26
C TYR A 312 -5.43 -13.19 -14.01
N VAL A 313 -5.19 -14.21 -13.19
CA VAL A 313 -5.92 -14.48 -11.94
C VAL A 313 -4.96 -14.69 -10.80
N SER A 314 -5.07 -13.86 -9.76
CA SER A 314 -4.26 -14.01 -8.53
C SER A 314 -4.96 -13.36 -7.33
N PHE A 315 -4.98 -14.07 -6.21
CA PHE A 315 -5.60 -13.63 -4.96
C PHE A 315 -4.58 -13.15 -3.91
N GLY A 316 -3.34 -12.87 -4.35
CA GLY A 316 -2.27 -12.37 -3.47
C GLY A 316 -1.69 -13.43 -2.55
N SER A 317 -1.01 -12.99 -1.48
CA SER A 317 -0.25 -13.90 -0.61
C SER A 317 -1.01 -14.49 0.57
N GLN A 318 -2.17 -13.94 0.91
CA GLN A 318 -2.89 -14.28 2.15
C GLN A 318 -4.32 -14.79 1.95
N ALA A 319 -4.85 -14.78 0.73
CA ALA A 319 -6.20 -15.26 0.48
C ALA A 319 -6.23 -16.77 0.25
N TYR A 320 -7.18 -17.43 0.89
CA TYR A 320 -7.46 -18.85 0.74
C TYR A 320 -8.86 -19.05 0.19
N LEU A 321 -8.98 -19.74 -0.91
CA LEU A 321 -10.24 -20.19 -1.48
C LEU A 321 -10.46 -21.65 -1.12
N SER A 322 -11.71 -22.04 -0.83
CA SER A 322 -12.06 -23.44 -0.66
C SER A 322 -11.88 -24.21 -1.96
N ASP A 323 -11.67 -25.52 -1.88
CA ASP A 323 -11.54 -26.38 -3.06
C ASP A 323 -12.79 -26.31 -3.96
N ASN A 324 -13.99 -26.17 -3.38
CA ASN A 324 -15.23 -25.94 -4.12
C ASN A 324 -15.17 -24.64 -4.91
N GLN A 325 -14.73 -23.53 -4.31
CA GLN A 325 -14.60 -22.26 -5.00
C GLN A 325 -13.51 -22.30 -6.08
N LEU A 326 -12.40 -22.99 -5.83
CA LEU A 326 -11.35 -23.19 -6.83
C LEU A 326 -11.86 -24.03 -8.02
N ASN A 327 -12.72 -25.03 -7.80
CA ASN A 327 -13.34 -25.79 -8.86
C ASN A 327 -14.30 -24.90 -9.68
N GLU A 328 -15.15 -24.11 -9.06
CA GLU A 328 -16.03 -23.16 -9.76
C GLU A 328 -15.23 -22.13 -10.55
N LEU A 329 -14.13 -21.61 -10.00
CA LEU A 329 -13.21 -20.71 -10.69
C LEU A 329 -12.63 -21.40 -11.93
N ALA A 330 -12.11 -22.60 -11.78
CA ALA A 330 -11.49 -23.34 -12.88
C ALA A 330 -12.48 -23.62 -14.01
N TYR A 331 -13.70 -24.11 -13.68
CA TYR A 331 -14.76 -24.32 -14.67
C TYR A 331 -15.24 -23.01 -15.31
N GLY A 332 -15.35 -21.92 -14.53
CA GLY A 332 -15.76 -20.61 -15.04
C GLY A 332 -14.74 -20.04 -16.04
N LEU A 333 -13.46 -20.17 -15.76
CA LEU A 333 -12.39 -19.78 -16.68
C LEU A 333 -12.47 -20.57 -18.01
N VAL A 334 -12.63 -21.88 -17.93
CA VAL A 334 -12.79 -22.75 -19.12
C VAL A 334 -14.07 -22.38 -19.90
N LEU A 335 -15.19 -22.21 -19.22
CA LEU A 335 -16.49 -21.87 -19.81
C LEU A 335 -16.48 -20.49 -20.49
N SER A 336 -15.60 -19.58 -20.05
CA SER A 336 -15.44 -18.27 -20.69
C SER A 336 -14.93 -18.37 -22.13
N GLY A 337 -14.26 -19.48 -22.49
CA GLY A 337 -13.62 -19.65 -23.78
C GLY A 337 -12.44 -18.71 -24.04
N LYS A 338 -11.98 -17.98 -23.02
CA LYS A 338 -10.84 -17.05 -23.06
C LYS A 338 -9.57 -17.73 -22.57
N ASP A 339 -8.43 -17.19 -22.99
CA ASP A 339 -7.14 -17.65 -22.47
C ASP A 339 -6.92 -17.10 -21.05
N TYR A 340 -6.32 -17.91 -20.16
CA TYR A 340 -6.11 -17.52 -18.78
C TYR A 340 -4.80 -18.06 -18.20
N ILE A 341 -4.24 -17.31 -17.26
CA ILE A 341 -3.19 -17.77 -16.35
C ILE A 341 -3.67 -17.56 -14.92
N CYS A 342 -3.79 -18.63 -14.15
CA CYS A 342 -4.34 -18.63 -12.80
C CYS A 342 -3.32 -19.13 -11.80
N VAL A 343 -2.91 -18.24 -10.87
CA VAL A 343 -2.00 -18.58 -9.78
C VAL A 343 -2.80 -19.08 -8.58
N VAL A 344 -2.56 -20.34 -8.19
CA VAL A 344 -3.23 -20.99 -7.09
C VAL A 344 -2.23 -21.41 -6.03
N LYS A 345 -2.44 -20.97 -4.80
CA LYS A 345 -1.53 -21.27 -3.66
C LYS A 345 -1.81 -22.55 -2.92
N SER A 346 -2.85 -23.28 -3.26
CA SER A 346 -3.16 -24.55 -2.62
C SER A 346 -2.24 -25.67 -3.14
N ASN A 347 -1.42 -26.23 -2.27
CA ASN A 347 -0.55 -27.36 -2.62
C ASN A 347 -1.36 -28.65 -2.89
N ASN A 348 -2.52 -28.80 -2.25
CA ASN A 348 -3.33 -30.02 -2.30
C ASN A 348 -4.39 -30.00 -3.40
N TRP A 349 -4.84 -28.81 -3.83
CA TRP A 349 -5.82 -28.69 -4.89
C TRP A 349 -5.17 -28.93 -6.27
N ASN A 350 -5.88 -29.65 -7.14
CA ASN A 350 -5.56 -29.80 -8.56
C ASN A 350 -6.78 -29.44 -9.39
N PRO A 351 -6.59 -28.90 -10.61
CA PRO A 351 -7.70 -28.67 -11.52
C PRO A 351 -8.49 -29.95 -11.75
N PRO A 352 -9.83 -29.88 -11.88
CA PRO A 352 -10.66 -31.03 -12.23
C PRO A 352 -10.13 -31.76 -13.47
N ARG A 353 -10.18 -33.09 -13.45
CA ARG A 353 -9.57 -33.96 -14.50
C ARG A 353 -10.17 -33.79 -15.89
N ASP A 354 -11.40 -33.36 -15.97
CA ASP A 354 -12.14 -33.07 -17.20
C ASP A 354 -11.77 -31.74 -17.85
N ILE A 355 -11.03 -30.89 -17.16
CA ILE A 355 -10.48 -29.65 -17.74
C ILE A 355 -9.31 -30.00 -18.66
N LYS A 356 -9.56 -29.89 -19.96
CA LYS A 356 -8.55 -30.13 -20.99
C LYS A 356 -7.46 -29.05 -20.97
N LYS A 357 -6.19 -29.46 -21.05
CA LYS A 357 -5.08 -28.56 -21.32
C LYS A 357 -5.28 -27.87 -22.68
N GLY A 358 -5.12 -26.56 -22.72
CA GLY A 358 -5.21 -25.85 -24.01
C GLY A 358 -5.20 -24.33 -23.85
N ARG A 359 -6.32 -23.75 -23.42
CA ARG A 359 -6.48 -22.28 -23.35
C ARG A 359 -5.97 -21.66 -22.06
N GLY A 360 -5.62 -22.45 -21.04
CA GLY A 360 -5.25 -21.91 -19.74
C GLY A 360 -4.13 -22.63 -19.04
N LEU A 361 -3.51 -21.94 -18.11
CA LEU A 361 -2.45 -22.44 -17.26
C LEU A 361 -2.79 -22.18 -15.79
N PHE A 362 -2.78 -23.25 -14.97
CA PHE A 362 -2.79 -23.14 -13.52
C PHE A 362 -1.35 -23.24 -13.01
N VAL A 363 -0.91 -22.19 -12.28
CA VAL A 363 0.45 -22.07 -11.77
C VAL A 363 0.43 -22.18 -10.25
N LYS A 364 1.20 -23.09 -9.68
CA LYS A 364 1.33 -23.27 -8.23
C LYS A 364 2.61 -22.63 -7.67
N GLU A 365 3.57 -22.37 -8.55
CA GLU A 365 4.81 -21.71 -8.16
C GLU A 365 4.63 -20.19 -8.03
N TRP A 366 5.63 -19.55 -7.44
CA TRP A 366 5.68 -18.10 -7.39
C TRP A 366 5.83 -17.49 -8.80
N VAL A 367 5.01 -16.49 -9.08
CA VAL A 367 4.98 -15.77 -10.35
C VAL A 367 5.36 -14.30 -10.13
N ASP A 368 6.23 -13.75 -10.96
CA ASP A 368 6.48 -12.29 -10.97
C ASP A 368 5.26 -11.58 -11.56
N GLN A 369 4.35 -11.15 -10.67
CA GLN A 369 3.08 -10.50 -11.02
C GLN A 369 3.29 -9.25 -11.89
N LYS A 370 4.30 -8.44 -11.59
CA LYS A 370 4.60 -7.22 -12.36
C LYS A 370 4.98 -7.55 -13.80
N TRP A 371 5.76 -8.61 -13.99
CA TRP A 371 6.11 -9.06 -15.33
C TRP A 371 4.90 -9.62 -16.09
N VAL A 372 4.08 -10.43 -15.44
CA VAL A 372 2.85 -10.96 -16.07
C VAL A 372 1.93 -9.81 -16.49
N LEU A 373 1.66 -8.86 -15.59
CA LEU A 373 0.79 -7.71 -15.86
C LEU A 373 1.35 -6.81 -16.98
N ALA A 374 2.68 -6.69 -17.10
CA ALA A 374 3.33 -5.93 -18.17
C ALA A 374 3.30 -6.64 -19.53
N HIS A 375 2.93 -7.93 -19.57
CA HIS A 375 2.94 -8.68 -20.83
C HIS A 375 1.79 -8.27 -21.74
N LYS A 376 2.07 -8.03 -23.03
CA LYS A 376 1.12 -7.50 -24.02
C LYS A 376 -0.17 -8.33 -24.17
N ALA A 377 -0.10 -9.63 -23.93
CA ALA A 377 -1.26 -10.52 -24.02
C ALA A 377 -2.27 -10.32 -22.88
N ILE A 378 -1.89 -9.72 -21.74
CA ILE A 378 -2.79 -9.55 -20.59
C ILE A 378 -3.79 -8.43 -20.86
N GLY A 379 -5.08 -8.79 -20.86
CA GLY A 379 -6.20 -7.89 -21.12
C GLY A 379 -7.06 -7.56 -19.92
N GLY A 380 -6.90 -8.28 -18.80
CA GLY A 380 -7.62 -8.07 -17.54
C GLY A 380 -6.97 -8.84 -16.39
N PHE A 381 -7.21 -8.37 -15.18
CA PHE A 381 -6.71 -9.00 -13.96
C PHE A 381 -7.85 -9.29 -12.98
N LEU A 382 -8.20 -10.56 -12.79
CA LEU A 382 -9.10 -10.98 -11.74
C LEU A 382 -8.32 -10.98 -10.43
N SER A 383 -8.61 -10.00 -9.58
CA SER A 383 -7.81 -9.64 -8.41
C SER A 383 -8.63 -9.56 -7.13
N HIS A 384 -7.99 -9.91 -6.02
CA HIS A 384 -8.51 -9.65 -4.67
C HIS A 384 -8.54 -8.16 -4.28
N CYS A 385 -8.02 -7.25 -5.11
CA CYS A 385 -7.95 -5.81 -4.87
C CYS A 385 -7.07 -5.37 -3.69
N GLY A 386 -6.06 -6.15 -3.27
CA GLY A 386 -5.02 -5.65 -2.38
C GLY A 386 -4.25 -4.50 -3.05
N TRP A 387 -3.94 -3.44 -2.29
CA TRP A 387 -3.49 -2.16 -2.85
C TRP A 387 -2.24 -2.26 -3.74
N ASN A 388 -1.25 -3.07 -3.35
CA ASN A 388 -0.08 -3.28 -4.20
C ASN A 388 -0.44 -3.88 -5.57
N SER A 389 -1.35 -4.86 -5.58
CA SER A 389 -1.83 -5.48 -6.82
C SER A 389 -2.64 -4.52 -7.67
N VAL A 390 -3.39 -3.61 -7.04
CA VAL A 390 -4.08 -2.51 -7.73
C VAL A 390 -3.08 -1.60 -8.44
N LEU A 391 -2.08 -1.12 -7.72
CA LEU A 391 -1.06 -0.24 -8.30
C LEU A 391 -0.27 -0.94 -9.41
N GLU A 392 0.12 -2.19 -9.22
CA GLU A 392 0.82 -2.98 -10.24
C GLU A 392 -0.03 -3.13 -11.51
N SER A 393 -1.32 -3.46 -11.36
CA SER A 393 -2.24 -3.61 -12.49
C SER A 393 -2.44 -2.31 -13.25
N LEU A 394 -2.82 -1.25 -12.55
CA LEU A 394 -3.10 0.04 -13.16
C LEU A 394 -1.86 0.65 -13.82
N SER A 395 -0.69 0.54 -13.17
CA SER A 395 0.57 1.02 -13.76
C SER A 395 0.96 0.29 -15.04
N MET A 396 0.51 -0.97 -15.21
CA MET A 396 0.69 -1.76 -16.43
C MET A 396 -0.51 -1.64 -17.40
N GLU A 397 -1.41 -0.68 -17.15
CA GLU A 397 -2.55 -0.38 -18.03
C GLU A 397 -3.54 -1.56 -18.16
N VAL A 398 -3.64 -2.38 -17.10
CA VAL A 398 -4.52 -3.56 -17.06
C VAL A 398 -5.73 -3.25 -16.17
N PRO A 399 -6.97 -3.37 -16.69
CA PRO A 399 -8.19 -3.19 -15.91
C PRO A 399 -8.39 -4.35 -14.94
N ILE A 400 -9.13 -4.09 -13.85
CA ILE A 400 -9.31 -5.04 -12.75
C ILE A 400 -10.73 -5.63 -12.77
N LEU A 401 -10.83 -6.96 -12.77
CA LEU A 401 -12.04 -7.67 -12.39
C LEU A 401 -11.98 -7.91 -10.88
N ALA A 402 -12.73 -7.11 -10.13
CA ALA A 402 -12.61 -7.00 -8.69
C ALA A 402 -13.32 -8.16 -7.97
N TRP A 403 -12.58 -8.92 -7.18
CA TRP A 403 -13.09 -9.98 -6.30
C TRP A 403 -12.46 -9.84 -4.89
N PRO A 404 -12.88 -8.83 -4.12
CA PRO A 404 -12.31 -8.57 -2.79
C PRO A 404 -12.60 -9.72 -1.83
N MET A 405 -11.63 -10.03 -0.97
CA MET A 405 -11.67 -11.17 -0.05
C MET A 405 -11.67 -10.73 1.42
N GLN A 406 -10.79 -9.81 1.79
CA GLN A 406 -10.55 -9.43 3.19
C GLN A 406 -9.98 -8.01 3.33
N ASN A 407 -9.79 -7.55 4.56
CA ASN A 407 -9.21 -6.25 4.90
C ASN A 407 -9.92 -5.09 4.18
N GLU A 408 -9.16 -4.09 3.72
CA GLU A 408 -9.66 -2.91 2.98
C GLU A 408 -9.99 -3.19 1.51
N GLN A 409 -9.86 -4.45 1.06
CA GLN A 409 -10.03 -4.81 -0.35
C GLN A 409 -11.42 -4.49 -0.90
N HIS A 410 -12.47 -4.54 -0.05
CA HIS A 410 -13.83 -4.15 -0.46
C HIS A 410 -13.92 -2.64 -0.73
N LEU A 411 -13.26 -1.81 0.09
CA LEU A 411 -13.15 -0.38 -0.15
C LEU A 411 -12.38 -0.09 -1.45
N ASN A 412 -11.24 -0.76 -1.64
CA ASN A 412 -10.46 -0.64 -2.87
C ASN A 412 -11.29 -1.02 -4.09
N ALA A 413 -12.05 -2.13 -4.03
CA ALA A 413 -12.91 -2.57 -5.13
C ALA A 413 -13.99 -1.51 -5.46
N LYS A 414 -14.67 -0.95 -4.46
CA LYS A 414 -15.64 0.13 -4.65
C LYS A 414 -15.01 1.36 -5.30
N PHE A 415 -13.87 1.81 -4.79
CA PHE A 415 -13.13 2.92 -5.36
C PHE A 415 -12.78 2.70 -6.84
N LEU A 416 -12.26 1.52 -7.18
CA LEU A 416 -11.86 1.18 -8.55
C LEU A 416 -13.05 1.09 -9.52
N VAL A 417 -14.18 0.56 -9.04
CA VAL A 417 -15.36 0.32 -9.87
C VAL A 417 -16.25 1.55 -9.96
N GLU A 418 -16.54 2.20 -8.81
CA GLU A 418 -17.54 3.25 -8.74
C GLU A 418 -16.97 4.64 -8.96
N GLU A 419 -15.75 4.92 -8.53
CA GLU A 419 -15.13 6.24 -8.70
C GLU A 419 -14.22 6.28 -9.91
N MET A 420 -13.18 5.45 -9.92
CA MET A 420 -12.16 5.48 -10.97
C MET A 420 -12.62 4.87 -12.30
N LYS A 421 -13.65 4.01 -12.26
CA LYS A 421 -14.18 3.31 -13.45
C LYS A 421 -13.10 2.54 -14.22
N VAL A 422 -12.16 1.92 -13.49
CA VAL A 422 -11.03 1.13 -14.03
C VAL A 422 -11.19 -0.37 -13.79
N GLY A 423 -12.33 -0.77 -13.25
CA GLY A 423 -12.64 -2.16 -12.93
C GLY A 423 -14.11 -2.52 -13.13
N LEU A 424 -14.37 -3.81 -13.16
CA LEU A 424 -15.72 -4.41 -13.08
C LEU A 424 -15.81 -5.21 -11.79
N GLN A 425 -16.98 -5.21 -11.15
CA GLN A 425 -17.22 -5.99 -9.93
C GLN A 425 -17.63 -7.41 -10.27
N LEU A 426 -16.90 -8.40 -9.75
CA LEU A 426 -17.42 -9.75 -9.64
C LEU A 426 -18.29 -9.84 -8.38
N PRO A 427 -19.49 -10.44 -8.43
CA PRO A 427 -20.28 -10.64 -7.23
C PRO A 427 -19.46 -11.35 -6.15
N THR A 428 -19.34 -10.72 -4.99
CA THR A 428 -18.61 -11.31 -3.86
C THR A 428 -19.33 -12.53 -3.34
N VAL A 429 -18.59 -13.46 -2.77
CA VAL A 429 -19.19 -14.54 -1.98
C VAL A 429 -20.09 -13.89 -0.94
N THR A 430 -21.38 -14.17 -0.98
CA THR A 430 -22.31 -13.70 0.05
C THR A 430 -21.89 -14.30 1.39
N ARG A 431 -22.09 -13.59 2.50
CA ARG A 431 -21.69 -14.00 3.85
C ARG A 431 -22.25 -15.36 4.29
N ASP A 432 -23.26 -15.84 3.60
CA ASP A 432 -23.88 -17.14 3.82
C ASP A 432 -23.03 -18.33 3.28
N GLY A 433 -21.78 -18.07 2.87
CA GLY A 433 -20.86 -19.10 2.38
C GLY A 433 -21.18 -19.56 0.95
N ASN A 434 -22.03 -18.83 0.23
CA ASN A 434 -22.35 -19.17 -1.15
C ASN A 434 -21.14 -19.01 -2.06
N THR A 435 -20.78 -20.08 -2.72
CA THR A 435 -19.72 -20.14 -3.72
C THR A 435 -20.11 -19.33 -4.94
N VAL A 436 -19.24 -18.48 -5.43
CA VAL A 436 -19.43 -17.77 -6.72
C VAL A 436 -19.42 -18.80 -7.84
N ARG A 437 -20.53 -18.89 -8.55
CA ARG A 437 -20.78 -19.95 -9.56
C ARG A 437 -19.97 -19.70 -10.83
N ARG A 438 -19.62 -20.81 -11.50
CA ARG A 438 -18.84 -20.82 -12.74
C ARG A 438 -19.45 -19.96 -13.85
N GLU A 439 -20.78 -19.91 -13.94
CA GLU A 439 -21.46 -19.12 -14.95
C GLU A 439 -21.22 -17.62 -14.74
N VAL A 440 -21.27 -17.15 -13.48
CA VAL A 440 -20.99 -15.76 -13.10
C VAL A 440 -19.57 -15.38 -13.43
N ILE A 441 -18.61 -16.25 -13.09
CA ILE A 441 -17.19 -16.04 -13.40
C ILE A 441 -16.97 -15.99 -14.91
N SER A 442 -17.57 -16.91 -15.65
CA SER A 442 -17.48 -16.98 -17.11
C SER A 442 -17.97 -15.70 -17.78
N GLU A 443 -19.16 -15.23 -17.41
CA GLU A 443 -19.74 -14.01 -17.98
C GLU A 443 -18.90 -12.77 -17.64
N ALA A 444 -18.42 -12.65 -16.39
CA ALA A 444 -17.57 -11.54 -15.99
C ALA A 444 -16.23 -11.51 -16.76
N VAL A 445 -15.61 -12.67 -17.02
CA VAL A 445 -14.40 -12.78 -17.84
C VAL A 445 -14.67 -12.43 -19.30
N LYS A 446 -15.79 -12.88 -19.88
CA LYS A 446 -16.20 -12.52 -21.24
C LYS A 446 -16.40 -11.01 -21.36
N GLU A 447 -17.14 -10.41 -20.42
CA GLU A 447 -17.40 -8.97 -20.39
C GLU A 447 -16.08 -8.19 -20.26
N MET A 448 -15.17 -8.59 -19.35
CA MET A 448 -13.89 -7.93 -19.14
C MET A 448 -13.03 -7.93 -20.41
N LEU A 449 -12.94 -9.05 -21.14
CA LEU A 449 -12.04 -9.17 -22.28
C LEU A 449 -12.66 -8.79 -23.63
N GLY A 450 -13.99 -8.84 -23.75
CA GLY A 450 -14.67 -8.64 -25.05
C GLY A 450 -15.92 -7.78 -25.02
N GLY A 451 -16.45 -7.41 -23.84
CA GLY A 451 -17.67 -6.61 -23.73
C GLY A 451 -17.41 -5.10 -23.78
N GLU A 452 -18.48 -4.32 -23.93
CA GLU A 452 -18.42 -2.86 -23.99
C GLU A 452 -17.95 -2.24 -22.66
N ASN A 453 -18.39 -2.77 -21.51
CA ASN A 453 -17.91 -2.30 -20.21
C ASN A 453 -16.43 -2.62 -20.03
N GLY A 454 -15.97 -3.81 -20.44
CA GLY A 454 -14.57 -4.20 -20.41
C GLY A 454 -13.68 -3.27 -21.25
N LYS A 455 -14.16 -2.84 -22.43
CA LYS A 455 -13.47 -1.85 -23.26
C LYS A 455 -13.36 -0.49 -22.52
N ARG A 456 -14.47 -0.01 -21.97
CA ARG A 456 -14.52 1.28 -21.25
C ARG A 456 -13.57 1.30 -20.07
N VAL A 457 -13.58 0.28 -19.18
CA VAL A 457 -12.68 0.24 -18.02
C VAL A 457 -11.21 0.09 -18.45
N ARG A 458 -10.93 -0.59 -19.55
CA ARG A 458 -9.58 -0.71 -20.13
C ARG A 458 -9.06 0.65 -20.62
N ASP A 459 -9.88 1.42 -21.33
CA ASP A 459 -9.51 2.75 -21.80
C ASP A 459 -9.18 3.69 -20.64
N ASN A 460 -9.90 3.58 -19.52
CA ASN A 460 -9.61 4.33 -18.29
C ASN A 460 -8.34 3.81 -17.61
N ALA A 461 -8.15 2.48 -17.49
CA ALA A 461 -6.94 1.91 -16.92
C ALA A 461 -5.67 2.34 -17.69
N ILE A 462 -5.75 2.44 -19.03
CA ILE A 462 -4.66 2.97 -19.86
C ILE A 462 -4.35 4.44 -19.50
N LYS A 463 -5.37 5.28 -19.29
CA LYS A 463 -5.18 6.68 -18.89
C LYS A 463 -4.47 6.76 -17.53
N ILE A 464 -4.97 6.02 -16.54
CA ILE A 464 -4.38 5.98 -15.19
C ILE A 464 -2.96 5.44 -15.23
N GLY A 465 -2.69 4.37 -15.98
CA GLY A 465 -1.34 3.82 -16.11
C GLY A 465 -0.32 4.80 -16.69
N LYS A 466 -0.73 5.62 -17.67
CA LYS A 466 0.12 6.70 -18.19
C LYS A 466 0.40 7.77 -17.12
N LEU A 467 -0.61 8.14 -16.33
CA LEU A 467 -0.45 9.10 -15.24
C LEU A 467 0.46 8.53 -14.14
N ALA A 468 0.29 7.26 -13.75
CA ALA A 468 1.16 6.59 -12.77
C ALA A 468 2.65 6.59 -13.20
N LYS A 469 2.92 6.28 -14.47
CA LYS A 469 4.28 6.33 -15.02
C LYS A 469 4.85 7.73 -15.03
N ARG A 470 4.03 8.75 -15.36
CA ARG A 470 4.44 10.16 -15.36
C ARG A 470 4.69 10.68 -13.95
N ALA A 471 3.88 10.28 -12.98
CA ALA A 471 3.97 10.75 -11.59
C ALA A 471 5.36 10.56 -10.98
N VAL A 472 6.06 9.46 -11.30
CA VAL A 472 7.39 9.13 -10.78
C VAL A 472 8.56 9.66 -11.63
N GLN A 473 8.29 10.30 -12.77
CA GLN A 473 9.31 10.92 -13.59
C GLN A 473 9.66 12.32 -13.08
N VAL A 474 10.80 12.86 -13.48
CA VAL A 474 11.20 14.24 -13.17
C VAL A 474 10.08 15.22 -13.59
N GLY A 475 9.64 16.05 -12.65
CA GLY A 475 8.51 16.96 -12.81
C GLY A 475 7.13 16.33 -12.66
N GLY A 476 7.04 15.04 -12.29
CA GLY A 476 5.79 14.37 -11.95
C GLY A 476 5.41 14.56 -10.48
N SER A 477 4.13 14.37 -10.17
CA SER A 477 3.57 14.67 -8.84
C SER A 477 4.26 13.93 -7.70
N SER A 478 4.49 12.63 -7.84
CA SER A 478 5.16 11.80 -6.83
C SER A 478 6.66 12.10 -6.73
N TYR A 479 7.31 12.40 -7.85
CA TYR A 479 8.72 12.80 -7.86
C TYR A 479 8.93 14.12 -7.09
N GLU A 480 8.10 15.13 -7.37
CA GLU A 480 8.19 16.44 -6.68
C GLU A 480 7.82 16.31 -5.21
N CYS A 481 6.78 15.51 -4.88
CA CYS A 481 6.40 15.24 -3.50
C CYS A 481 7.52 14.54 -2.71
N LEU A 482 8.25 13.59 -3.35
CA LEU A 482 9.41 12.93 -2.73
C LEU A 482 10.57 13.90 -2.51
N ASN A 483 10.85 14.78 -3.47
CA ASN A 483 11.90 15.81 -3.33
C ASN A 483 11.55 16.79 -2.22
N GLU A 484 10.30 17.23 -2.12
CA GLU A 484 9.85 18.10 -1.04
C GLU A 484 9.98 17.42 0.33
N LEU A 485 9.61 16.14 0.44
CA LEU A 485 9.82 15.36 1.66
C LEU A 485 11.31 15.32 2.04
N ILE A 486 12.20 15.03 1.09
CA ILE A 486 13.64 14.97 1.33
C ILE A 486 14.19 16.34 1.75
N ASP A 487 13.74 17.42 1.11
CA ASP A 487 14.13 18.79 1.47
C ASP A 487 13.71 19.11 2.90
N GLN A 488 12.46 18.83 3.28
CA GLN A 488 11.99 19.04 4.65
C GLN A 488 12.79 18.21 5.67
N LEU A 489 13.08 16.94 5.38
CA LEU A 489 13.89 16.10 6.25
C LEU A 489 15.34 16.58 6.39
N SER A 490 15.88 17.23 5.35
CA SER A 490 17.24 17.80 5.39
C SER A 490 17.36 19.02 6.33
N HIS A 491 16.22 19.65 6.65
CA HIS A 491 16.16 20.78 7.58
C HIS A 491 15.78 20.36 9.02
N VAL A 492 15.46 19.09 9.25
CA VAL A 492 15.27 18.55 10.60
C VAL A 492 16.64 18.45 11.27
N SER A 493 16.87 19.28 12.28
CA SER A 493 18.09 19.18 13.09
C SER A 493 18.08 17.85 13.86
N PRO A 494 19.15 17.02 13.78
CA PRO A 494 19.30 15.90 14.69
C PRO A 494 19.31 16.48 16.10
N VAL A 495 18.50 15.95 17.01
CA VAL A 495 18.44 16.39 18.39
C VAL A 495 19.77 16.01 19.09
N GLY A 496 20.74 16.91 19.00
CA GLY A 496 21.95 16.92 19.81
C GLY A 496 21.74 17.89 20.95
N ASN A 497 21.69 17.37 22.16
CA ASN A 497 21.77 18.07 23.45
C ASN A 497 20.83 19.27 23.71
N GLY A 498 19.70 18.98 24.33
CA GLY A 498 19.07 19.82 25.33
C GLY A 498 18.61 21.20 24.89
N ASN A 499 17.47 21.24 24.24
CA ASN A 499 16.35 22.19 24.49
C ASN A 499 15.25 21.85 23.51
N GLY A 500 14.42 20.91 23.90
CA GLY A 500 13.29 20.45 23.09
C GLY A 500 12.31 21.59 22.88
N ILE A 501 11.95 21.86 21.62
CA ILE A 501 10.67 22.47 21.32
C ILE A 501 9.64 21.35 21.55
N VAL A 502 9.24 21.22 22.80
CA VAL A 502 8.06 20.48 23.20
C VAL A 502 6.88 21.28 22.69
N HIS A 503 6.29 20.89 21.55
CA HIS A 503 4.92 21.27 21.29
C HIS A 503 4.07 20.65 22.41
N SER A 504 3.75 21.48 23.39
CA SER A 504 2.91 21.15 24.53
C SER A 504 1.52 20.78 24.04
N MET A 505 1.24 19.48 23.95
CA MET A 505 -0.11 18.97 24.02
C MET A 505 -0.37 18.49 25.45
N LEU A 506 -0.67 19.43 26.33
CA LEU A 506 -1.44 19.13 27.52
C LEU A 506 -2.90 19.03 27.09
N ALA A 507 -3.43 17.82 27.08
CA ALA A 507 -4.83 17.58 27.06
C ALA A 507 -5.45 18.23 28.33
N THR A 508 -6.24 19.27 28.18
CA THR A 508 -7.17 19.68 29.21
C THR A 508 -8.34 18.70 29.18
N SER A 509 -8.35 17.82 30.17
CA SER A 509 -9.56 17.11 30.60
C SER A 509 -10.50 18.14 31.25
N GLU A 510 -11.67 18.34 30.66
CA GLU A 510 -12.94 18.57 31.36
C GLU A 510 -14.07 18.01 30.48
#